data_f978f794b5cbb4048ca79735438c2c8f
#
_entry.id   f978f794b5cbb4048ca79735438c2c8f
#
_cell.length_a   1.000
_cell.length_b   1.000
_cell.length_c   1.000
_cell.angle_alpha   90.00
_cell.angle_beta   90.00
_cell.angle_gamma   90.00
#
_symmetry.space_group_name_H-M   'P 1'
#
loop_
_entity.id
_entity.type
_entity.pdbx_description
1 polymer ?
#
loop_
_entity_poly.entity_id
_entity_poly.type
_entity_poly.pdbx_seq_one_letter_code
_entity_poly.pdbx_strand_id
1 'polypeptide(L)'
;KNNLNVFDSIGTTQSRRYEDRNLENGKNYCYKIRTSGSYGIAGLPNPILNFSQEQCATPVDTVPPCSPTLKITNDCMAENPSPSIVNKLTWNNPDEVCDTPGDTKGYRIYVIHDKVDEPELIFETNDPKLISLDYASEEYGLAGCYYIVAFDSVFNESPKSNIVCIENCPSYRLPNAFSPNNDGHNDVFKPYPYRFVDRKSTRLNS
;
A
#
# COMPACT_ATOMS: atom_id res chain seq x y z
N LYS A 1 1.06 4.48 -45.10
CA LYS A 1 0.16 4.48 -46.26
C LYS A 1 -0.80 3.33 -46.04
N ASN A 2 -2.10 3.58 -46.02
CA ASN A 2 -3.28 2.73 -45.75
C ASN A 2 -3.67 2.72 -44.29
N ASN A 3 -4.29 3.82 -43.84
CA ASN A 3 -5.31 3.73 -42.78
C ASN A 3 -6.46 4.65 -43.20
N LEU A 4 -7.38 4.13 -43.95
CA LEU A 4 -8.75 4.60 -43.95
C LEU A 4 -9.20 4.43 -42.48
N ASN A 5 -9.35 5.54 -41.76
CA ASN A 5 -9.96 5.54 -40.45
C ASN A 5 -11.41 5.08 -40.63
N VAL A 6 -11.63 3.78 -40.56
CA VAL A 6 -12.96 3.20 -40.59
C VAL A 6 -13.52 3.35 -39.17
N PHE A 7 -14.54 4.14 -39.02
CA PHE A 7 -15.27 4.29 -37.77
C PHE A 7 -16.41 3.29 -37.74
N ASP A 8 -16.44 2.47 -36.71
CA ASP A 8 -17.56 1.58 -36.43
C ASP A 8 -18.64 2.29 -35.60
N SER A 9 -19.90 2.00 -35.86
CA SER A 9 -20.99 2.54 -35.06
C SER A 9 -21.10 1.80 -33.74
N ILE A 10 -20.81 2.46 -32.64
CA ILE A 10 -20.86 1.90 -31.29
C ILE A 10 -22.22 2.12 -30.60
N GLY A 11 -23.08 3.01 -31.12
CA GLY A 11 -24.38 3.27 -30.55
C GLY A 11 -25.07 4.46 -31.15
N THR A 12 -26.35 4.68 -30.73
CA THR A 12 -27.19 5.82 -31.11
C THR A 12 -27.83 6.41 -29.86
N THR A 13 -27.98 7.73 -29.83
CA THR A 13 -28.66 8.43 -28.73
C THR A 13 -29.50 9.58 -29.28
N GLN A 14 -30.62 9.90 -28.65
CA GLN A 14 -31.39 11.10 -28.89
C GLN A 14 -31.04 12.24 -27.91
N SER A 15 -30.21 11.92 -26.91
CA SER A 15 -29.70 12.90 -25.96
C SER A 15 -28.39 13.53 -26.45
N ARG A 16 -27.97 14.60 -25.79
CA ARG A 16 -26.65 15.23 -26.05
C ARG A 16 -25.51 14.52 -25.36
N ARG A 17 -25.77 13.32 -24.78
CA ARG A 17 -24.81 12.54 -24.01
C ARG A 17 -24.84 11.10 -24.47
N TYR A 18 -23.66 10.52 -24.63
CA TYR A 18 -23.43 9.09 -24.84
C TYR A 18 -22.27 8.67 -23.92
N GLU A 19 -22.38 7.51 -23.33
CA GLU A 19 -21.36 6.95 -22.44
C GLU A 19 -20.88 5.64 -23.04
N ASP A 20 -19.61 5.61 -23.42
CA ASP A 20 -18.92 4.39 -23.83
C ASP A 20 -18.30 3.72 -22.61
N ARG A 21 -18.50 2.42 -22.46
CA ARG A 21 -18.11 1.66 -21.27
C ARG A 21 -17.22 0.50 -21.63
N ASN A 22 -16.54 -0.07 -20.61
CA ASN A 22 -15.62 -1.21 -20.75
C ASN A 22 -14.44 -0.91 -21.67
N LEU A 23 -13.93 0.32 -21.61
CA LEU A 23 -12.74 0.74 -22.33
C LEU A 23 -11.48 0.23 -21.60
N GLU A 24 -10.46 -0.09 -22.38
CA GLU A 24 -9.14 -0.47 -21.85
C GLU A 24 -8.36 0.79 -21.42
N ASN A 25 -7.89 0.85 -20.20
CA ASN A 25 -7.04 1.93 -19.71
C ASN A 25 -5.74 2.05 -20.54
N GLY A 26 -5.28 3.29 -20.77
CA GLY A 26 -4.07 3.56 -21.54
C GLY A 26 -4.23 3.45 -23.06
N LYS A 27 -5.39 3.00 -23.58
CA LYS A 27 -5.65 2.90 -25.01
C LYS A 27 -6.33 4.15 -25.54
N ASN A 28 -5.84 4.67 -26.66
CA ASN A 28 -6.41 5.85 -27.27
C ASN A 28 -7.64 5.51 -28.12
N TYR A 29 -8.78 6.12 -27.80
CA TYR A 29 -10.06 5.98 -28.50
C TYR A 29 -10.44 7.29 -29.17
N CYS A 30 -10.81 7.21 -30.45
CA CYS A 30 -11.21 8.36 -31.24
C CYS A 30 -12.69 8.24 -31.66
N TYR A 31 -13.44 9.30 -31.46
CA TYR A 31 -14.87 9.34 -31.68
C TYR A 31 -15.25 10.38 -32.72
N LYS A 32 -16.27 10.06 -33.51
CA LYS A 32 -17.02 10.97 -34.40
C LYS A 32 -18.51 10.82 -34.14
N ILE A 33 -19.22 11.93 -34.11
CA ILE A 33 -20.66 11.93 -34.01
C ILE A 33 -21.25 12.14 -35.43
N ARG A 34 -22.13 11.23 -35.83
CA ARG A 34 -22.91 11.38 -37.03
C ARG A 34 -24.34 11.80 -36.67
N THR A 35 -24.76 12.99 -37.04
CA THR A 35 -26.12 13.43 -36.88
C THR A 35 -26.94 13.11 -38.15
N SER A 36 -28.18 12.69 -37.94
CA SER A 36 -29.12 12.42 -39.01
C SER A 36 -30.37 13.26 -38.81
N GLY A 37 -30.75 13.97 -39.80
CA GLY A 37 -31.94 14.84 -39.78
C GLY A 37 -32.72 14.79 -41.09
N SER A 38 -33.86 15.46 -41.13
CA SER A 38 -34.70 15.59 -42.32
C SER A 38 -35.37 16.98 -42.36
N TYR A 39 -35.43 17.58 -43.50
CA TYR A 39 -36.26 18.80 -43.70
C TYR A 39 -37.73 18.50 -43.84
N GLY A 40 -38.15 17.24 -44.03
CA GLY A 40 -39.55 16.86 -44.24
C GLY A 40 -40.16 17.36 -45.58
N ILE A 41 -39.31 17.81 -46.51
CA ILE A 41 -39.73 18.38 -47.81
C ILE A 41 -39.38 17.42 -48.92
N ALA A 42 -40.35 17.07 -49.78
CA ALA A 42 -40.08 16.21 -50.93
C ALA A 42 -39.13 16.89 -51.91
N GLY A 43 -38.16 16.08 -52.44
CA GLY A 43 -37.14 16.57 -53.39
C GLY A 43 -35.84 17.01 -52.75
N LEU A 44 -35.75 17.11 -51.40
CA LEU A 44 -34.50 17.34 -50.68
C LEU A 44 -33.88 16.02 -50.22
N PRO A 45 -32.53 15.98 -50.05
CA PRO A 45 -31.84 14.78 -49.54
C PRO A 45 -32.40 14.38 -48.16
N ASN A 46 -32.71 13.06 -48.00
CA ASN A 46 -33.19 12.50 -46.75
C ASN A 46 -32.63 11.07 -46.58
N PRO A 47 -31.91 10.77 -45.51
CA PRO A 47 -31.56 11.66 -44.42
C PRO A 47 -30.44 12.68 -44.77
N ILE A 48 -30.43 13.79 -44.06
CA ILE A 48 -29.29 14.72 -44.07
C ILE A 48 -28.32 14.24 -43.01
N LEU A 49 -27.12 13.92 -43.43
CA LEU A 49 -26.06 13.45 -42.55
C LEU A 49 -25.02 14.55 -42.35
N ASN A 50 -24.61 14.74 -41.11
CA ASN A 50 -23.48 15.60 -40.76
C ASN A 50 -22.57 14.89 -39.78
N PHE A 51 -21.27 15.17 -39.84
CA PHE A 51 -20.25 14.59 -38.99
C PHE A 51 -19.54 15.65 -38.17
N SER A 52 -19.30 15.35 -36.89
CA SER A 52 -18.40 16.17 -36.07
C SER A 52 -16.96 16.02 -36.53
N GLN A 53 -16.12 16.89 -36.01
CA GLN A 53 -14.69 16.63 -35.99
C GLN A 53 -14.40 15.40 -35.13
N GLU A 54 -13.26 14.78 -35.39
CA GLU A 54 -12.73 13.68 -34.60
C GLU A 54 -12.19 14.22 -33.27
N GLN A 55 -12.52 13.53 -32.18
CA GLN A 55 -11.99 13.81 -30.85
C GLN A 55 -11.49 12.51 -30.24
N CYS A 56 -10.26 12.52 -29.76
CA CYS A 56 -9.64 11.34 -29.14
C CYS A 56 -9.45 11.57 -27.63
N ALA A 57 -9.56 10.49 -26.88
CA ALA A 57 -9.26 10.45 -25.45
C ALA A 57 -8.69 9.09 -25.05
N THR A 58 -7.89 9.09 -24.01
CA THR A 58 -7.33 7.88 -23.41
C THR A 58 -7.89 7.72 -21.99
N PRO A 59 -8.64 6.64 -21.72
CA PRO A 59 -9.09 6.36 -20.37
C PRO A 59 -7.87 6.17 -19.44
N VAL A 60 -8.00 6.68 -18.23
CA VAL A 60 -6.99 6.56 -17.16
C VAL A 60 -7.64 5.83 -16.01
N ASP A 61 -6.90 4.92 -15.40
CA ASP A 61 -7.31 4.28 -14.15
C ASP A 61 -7.28 5.28 -13.01
N THR A 62 -8.36 5.36 -12.28
CA THR A 62 -8.50 6.22 -11.10
C THR A 62 -9.06 5.46 -9.89
N VAL A 63 -9.19 4.14 -10.01
CA VAL A 63 -9.75 3.29 -8.96
C VAL A 63 -8.60 2.61 -8.21
N PRO A 64 -8.32 3.02 -6.97
CA PRO A 64 -7.27 2.39 -6.19
C PRO A 64 -7.66 0.97 -5.75
N PRO A 65 -6.67 0.11 -5.42
CA PRO A 65 -6.92 -1.16 -4.76
C PRO A 65 -7.66 -0.98 -3.43
N CYS A 66 -8.24 -2.05 -2.91
CA CYS A 66 -8.78 -2.05 -1.56
C CYS A 66 -7.66 -2.01 -0.50
N SER A 67 -8.04 -1.61 0.71
CA SER A 67 -7.11 -1.56 1.83
C SER A 67 -6.74 -2.98 2.31
N PRO A 68 -5.45 -3.31 2.45
CA PRO A 68 -5.03 -4.55 3.09
C PRO A 68 -5.33 -4.54 4.59
N THR A 69 -5.26 -5.72 5.23
CA THR A 69 -5.34 -5.86 6.68
C THR A 69 -3.99 -6.29 7.23
N LEU A 70 -3.40 -5.49 8.10
CA LEU A 70 -2.09 -5.72 8.70
C LEU A 70 -2.20 -6.48 10.03
N LYS A 71 -1.32 -7.47 10.22
CA LYS A 71 -1.07 -8.14 11.51
C LYS A 71 0.42 -8.11 11.80
N ILE A 72 0.77 -7.92 13.06
CA ILE A 72 2.16 -7.94 13.52
C ILE A 72 2.29 -8.92 14.68
N THR A 73 3.30 -9.76 14.63
CA THR A 73 3.69 -10.68 15.70
C THR A 73 5.19 -10.60 15.94
N ASN A 74 5.63 -10.90 17.15
CA ASN A 74 7.03 -11.05 17.50
C ASN A 74 7.18 -12.08 18.62
N ASP A 75 8.41 -12.45 18.94
CA ASP A 75 8.75 -13.44 19.99
C ASP A 75 9.13 -12.80 21.33
N CYS A 76 8.71 -11.56 21.57
CA CYS A 76 9.00 -10.83 22.82
C CYS A 76 8.66 -11.58 24.09
N MET A 77 7.55 -12.27 24.09
CA MET A 77 7.01 -13.00 25.26
C MET A 77 7.39 -14.47 25.28
N ALA A 78 8.24 -14.92 24.35
CA ALA A 78 8.72 -16.29 24.35
C ALA A 78 9.63 -16.56 25.57
N GLU A 79 9.61 -17.77 26.12
CA GLU A 79 10.48 -18.17 27.23
C GLU A 79 11.98 -18.03 26.87
N ASN A 80 12.31 -18.28 25.62
CA ASN A 80 13.65 -18.13 25.05
C ASN A 80 13.56 -17.28 23.78
N PRO A 81 13.45 -15.95 23.90
CA PRO A 81 13.37 -15.08 22.72
C PRO A 81 14.66 -15.14 21.91
N SER A 82 14.54 -14.98 20.60
CA SER A 82 15.68 -14.88 19.69
C SER A 82 16.65 -13.79 20.13
N PRO A 83 17.96 -13.95 19.95
CA PRO A 83 18.94 -12.88 20.16
C PRO A 83 18.62 -11.62 19.33
N SER A 84 18.04 -11.82 18.16
CA SER A 84 17.61 -10.78 17.23
C SER A 84 16.09 -10.85 17.08
N ILE A 85 15.35 -10.07 17.90
CA ILE A 85 13.89 -9.98 17.79
C ILE A 85 13.55 -9.06 16.62
N VAL A 86 12.63 -9.51 15.80
CA VAL A 86 12.02 -8.74 14.71
C VAL A 86 10.49 -8.72 14.83
N ASN A 87 9.88 -7.67 14.33
CA ASN A 87 8.44 -7.66 14.08
C ASN A 87 8.19 -8.43 12.79
N LYS A 88 7.39 -9.47 12.84
CA LYS A 88 6.88 -10.17 11.67
C LYS A 88 5.57 -9.54 11.25
N LEU A 89 5.63 -8.72 10.22
CA LEU A 89 4.48 -8.10 9.58
C LEU A 89 3.89 -9.09 8.59
N THR A 90 2.58 -9.26 8.61
CA THR A 90 1.84 -10.08 7.64
C THR A 90 0.58 -9.36 7.22
N TRP A 91 0.19 -9.51 5.96
CA TRP A 91 -1.03 -8.88 5.42
C TRP A 91 -1.70 -9.79 4.40
N ASN A 92 -2.96 -9.52 4.08
CA ASN A 92 -3.67 -10.21 3.03
C ASN A 92 -3.50 -9.49 1.69
N ASN A 93 -3.60 -10.23 0.59
CA ASN A 93 -3.80 -9.63 -0.72
C ASN A 93 -5.23 -9.05 -0.79
N PRO A 94 -5.42 -7.73 -1.04
CA PRO A 94 -6.75 -7.14 -1.16
C PRO A 94 -7.59 -7.76 -2.26
N ASP A 95 -6.98 -8.19 -3.36
CA ASP A 95 -7.65 -8.77 -4.52
C ASP A 95 -8.40 -10.08 -4.21
N GLU A 96 -8.04 -10.75 -3.10
CA GLU A 96 -8.69 -11.98 -2.66
C GLU A 96 -9.95 -11.74 -1.83
N VAL A 97 -10.14 -10.51 -1.31
CA VAL A 97 -11.20 -10.19 -0.34
C VAL A 97 -12.12 -9.05 -0.80
N CYS A 98 -11.79 -8.38 -1.88
CA CYS A 98 -12.56 -7.30 -2.44
C CYS A 98 -13.44 -7.73 -3.59
N ASP A 99 -14.64 -7.14 -3.69
CA ASP A 99 -15.56 -7.34 -4.81
C ASP A 99 -15.13 -6.56 -6.08
N THR A 100 -14.14 -5.67 -5.97
CA THR A 100 -13.57 -4.95 -7.11
C THR A 100 -12.51 -5.79 -7.81
N PRO A 101 -12.39 -5.71 -9.16
CA PRO A 101 -11.32 -6.40 -9.88
C PRO A 101 -9.97 -6.04 -9.27
N GLY A 102 -9.24 -7.07 -8.84
CA GLY A 102 -7.94 -6.89 -8.24
C GLY A 102 -6.92 -6.48 -9.29
N ASP A 103 -6.26 -5.39 -9.06
CA ASP A 103 -5.16 -4.86 -9.85
C ASP A 103 -3.98 -4.44 -8.98
N THR A 104 -3.94 -4.97 -7.76
CA THR A 104 -2.84 -4.71 -6.83
C THR A 104 -1.50 -5.07 -7.48
N LYS A 105 -0.64 -4.06 -7.61
CA LYS A 105 0.71 -4.19 -8.15
C LYS A 105 1.75 -4.42 -7.07
N GLY A 106 1.52 -3.85 -5.88
CA GLY A 106 2.47 -3.94 -4.79
C GLY A 106 2.01 -3.24 -3.52
N TYR A 107 2.95 -3.11 -2.58
CA TYR A 107 2.68 -2.59 -1.23
C TYR A 107 3.74 -1.61 -0.78
N ARG A 108 3.33 -0.65 0.04
CA ARG A 108 4.18 0.26 0.82
C ARG A 108 3.86 0.12 2.29
N ILE A 109 4.89 -0.07 3.11
CA ILE A 109 4.76 -0.19 4.56
C ILE A 109 5.39 1.03 5.21
N TYR A 110 4.66 1.61 6.14
CA TYR A 110 5.05 2.80 6.86
C TYR A 110 5.06 2.54 8.36
N VAL A 111 5.95 3.24 9.06
CA VAL A 111 5.99 3.31 10.51
C VAL A 111 5.92 4.76 10.98
N ILE A 112 5.24 4.98 12.09
CA ILE A 112 5.17 6.24 12.82
C ILE A 112 5.83 6.00 14.18
N HIS A 113 6.88 6.74 14.51
CA HIS A 113 7.54 6.68 15.80
C HIS A 113 7.02 7.80 16.71
N ASP A 114 6.87 7.55 18.01
CA ASP A 114 6.28 8.48 18.99
C ASP A 114 6.88 9.91 19.01
N LYS A 115 8.07 10.10 18.44
CA LYS A 115 8.78 11.37 18.41
C LYS A 115 8.76 12.07 17.05
N VAL A 116 8.15 11.43 16.04
CA VAL A 116 8.14 11.91 14.66
C VAL A 116 6.71 11.80 14.15
N ASP A 117 6.08 12.94 13.90
CA ASP A 117 4.68 12.98 13.44
C ASP A 117 4.50 12.51 11.98
N GLU A 118 5.59 12.40 11.22
CA GLU A 118 5.54 12.00 9.81
C GLU A 118 5.82 10.51 9.66
N PRO A 119 5.00 9.79 8.85
CA PRO A 119 5.23 8.39 8.56
C PRO A 119 6.52 8.18 7.75
N GLU A 120 7.34 7.26 8.18
CA GLU A 120 8.52 6.78 7.46
C GLU A 120 8.17 5.60 6.59
N LEU A 121 8.53 5.64 5.30
CA LEU A 121 8.44 4.49 4.39
C LEU A 121 9.59 3.52 4.70
N ILE A 122 9.27 2.35 5.24
CA ILE A 122 10.27 1.34 5.61
C ILE A 122 10.42 0.23 4.57
N PHE A 123 9.44 0.04 3.70
CA PHE A 123 9.48 -1.01 2.70
C PHE A 123 8.53 -0.71 1.54
N GLU A 124 8.98 -1.03 0.32
CA GLU A 124 8.17 -1.03 -0.90
C GLU A 124 8.44 -2.29 -1.71
N THR A 125 7.39 -2.89 -2.26
CA THR A 125 7.49 -4.03 -3.18
C THR A 125 6.54 -3.90 -4.34
N ASN A 126 6.98 -4.35 -5.52
CA ASN A 126 6.13 -4.50 -6.71
C ASN A 126 5.66 -5.96 -6.91
N ASP A 127 5.79 -6.80 -5.89
CA ASP A 127 5.30 -8.17 -5.92
C ASP A 127 4.02 -8.30 -5.09
N PRO A 128 2.83 -8.42 -5.71
CA PRO A 128 1.57 -8.56 -4.99
C PRO A 128 1.42 -9.88 -4.22
N LYS A 129 2.31 -10.85 -4.45
CA LYS A 129 2.34 -12.14 -3.74
C LYS A 129 3.17 -12.09 -2.46
N LEU A 130 4.00 -11.06 -2.29
CA LEU A 130 4.74 -10.86 -1.06
C LEU A 130 3.80 -10.32 0.01
N ILE A 131 3.48 -11.14 1.01
CA ILE A 131 2.50 -10.86 2.07
C ILE A 131 3.11 -10.89 3.47
N SER A 132 4.42 -10.85 3.58
CA SER A 132 5.12 -10.81 4.87
C SER A 132 6.45 -10.08 4.78
N LEU A 133 6.85 -9.46 5.90
CA LEU A 133 8.13 -8.78 6.08
C LEU A 133 8.58 -8.95 7.53
N ASP A 134 9.84 -9.30 7.74
CA ASP A 134 10.49 -9.24 9.05
C ASP A 134 11.25 -7.91 9.16
N TYR A 135 10.93 -7.11 10.18
CA TYR A 135 11.47 -5.77 10.34
C TYR A 135 11.84 -5.42 11.79
N ALA A 136 12.99 -4.79 11.95
CA ALA A 136 13.39 -4.09 13.17
C ALA A 136 14.24 -2.87 12.79
N SER A 137 13.98 -1.73 13.42
CA SER A 137 14.79 -0.53 13.23
C SER A 137 16.07 -0.61 14.06
N GLU A 138 17.19 -0.15 13.51
CA GLU A 138 18.45 -0.02 14.26
C GLU A 138 18.33 1.05 15.36
N GLU A 139 17.60 2.13 15.12
CA GLU A 139 17.46 3.26 16.03
C GLU A 139 16.33 3.05 17.04
N TYR A 140 15.16 2.61 16.56
CA TYR A 140 13.92 2.52 17.35
C TYR A 140 13.59 1.11 17.82
N GLY A 141 14.32 0.10 17.34
CA GLY A 141 14.07 -1.30 17.65
C GLY A 141 12.78 -1.79 17.03
N LEU A 142 11.85 -2.27 17.86
CA LEU A 142 10.55 -2.78 17.41
C LEU A 142 9.44 -1.73 17.50
N ALA A 143 9.65 -0.66 18.31
CA ALA A 143 8.61 0.29 18.66
C ALA A 143 8.17 1.14 17.47
N GLY A 144 6.88 1.30 17.33
CA GLY A 144 6.24 2.15 16.33
C GLY A 144 4.83 1.70 16.00
N CYS A 145 4.10 2.57 15.34
CA CYS A 145 2.77 2.30 14.81
C CYS A 145 2.86 2.08 13.30
N TYR A 146 2.54 0.89 12.86
CA TYR A 146 2.72 0.44 11.48
C TYR A 146 1.40 0.44 10.72
N TYR A 147 1.45 0.79 9.44
CA TYR A 147 0.35 0.59 8.51
C TYR A 147 0.89 0.27 7.11
N ILE A 148 0.04 -0.28 6.26
CA ILE A 148 0.35 -0.65 4.89
C ILE A 148 -0.68 -0.05 3.94
N VAL A 149 -0.25 0.30 2.74
CA VAL A 149 -1.10 0.63 1.59
C VAL A 149 -0.77 -0.29 0.43
N ALA A 150 -1.77 -0.68 -0.33
CA ALA A 150 -1.59 -1.32 -1.63
C ALA A 150 -1.58 -0.25 -2.72
N PHE A 151 -0.96 -0.51 -3.85
CA PHE A 151 -1.01 0.34 -5.02
C PHE A 151 -1.14 -0.47 -6.30
N ASP A 152 -1.75 0.12 -7.32
CA ASP A 152 -1.97 -0.46 -8.64
C ASP A 152 -0.82 -0.16 -9.63
N SER A 153 -1.02 -0.54 -10.90
CA SER A 153 -0.04 -0.35 -11.98
C SER A 153 0.17 1.11 -12.40
N VAL A 154 -0.74 2.01 -12.04
CA VAL A 154 -0.67 3.46 -12.28
C VAL A 154 -0.44 4.25 -11.00
N PHE A 155 -0.10 3.55 -9.90
CA PHE A 155 0.24 4.09 -8.60
C PHE A 155 -0.91 4.78 -7.85
N ASN A 156 -2.17 4.42 -8.12
CA ASN A 156 -3.25 4.77 -7.21
C ASN A 156 -3.09 3.99 -5.92
N GLU A 157 -3.03 4.70 -4.78
CA GLU A 157 -2.87 4.08 -3.47
C GLU A 157 -4.23 3.79 -2.82
N SER A 158 -4.32 2.63 -2.19
CA SER A 158 -5.45 2.27 -1.34
C SER A 158 -5.57 3.18 -0.11
N PRO A 159 -6.71 3.20 0.57
CA PRO A 159 -6.76 3.68 1.95
C PRO A 159 -5.75 2.93 2.82
N LYS A 160 -5.29 3.56 3.92
CA LYS A 160 -4.41 2.91 4.90
C LYS A 160 -5.10 1.68 5.48
N SER A 161 -4.31 0.63 5.79
CA SER A 161 -4.77 -0.50 6.59
C SER A 161 -5.17 -0.06 8.01
N ASN A 162 -5.63 -1.02 8.83
CA ASN A 162 -5.60 -0.84 10.27
C ASN A 162 -4.18 -0.52 10.75
N ILE A 163 -4.08 0.35 11.77
CA ILE A 163 -2.80 0.71 12.39
C ILE A 163 -2.55 -0.27 13.53
N VAL A 164 -1.33 -0.84 13.57
CA VAL A 164 -0.89 -1.74 14.63
C VAL A 164 0.33 -1.13 15.32
N CYS A 165 0.20 -0.81 16.61
CA CYS A 165 1.29 -0.25 17.40
C CYS A 165 1.98 -1.35 18.21
N ILE A 166 3.30 -1.36 18.17
CA ILE A 166 4.17 -2.29 18.90
C ILE A 166 5.11 -1.49 19.78
N GLU A 167 5.35 -1.99 20.99
CA GLU A 167 6.35 -1.46 21.91
C GLU A 167 7.63 -2.30 21.87
N ASN A 168 8.72 -1.72 22.31
CA ASN A 168 9.95 -2.47 22.51
C ASN A 168 9.80 -3.49 23.64
N CYS A 169 10.52 -4.60 23.55
CA CYS A 169 10.54 -5.67 24.53
C CYS A 169 11.68 -5.48 25.53
N PRO A 170 11.48 -4.77 26.64
CA PRO A 170 12.52 -4.62 27.62
C PRO A 170 12.80 -5.98 28.29
N SER A 171 14.03 -6.40 28.31
CA SER A 171 14.45 -7.59 29.05
C SER A 171 15.82 -7.41 29.67
N TYR A 172 16.01 -7.99 30.84
CA TYR A 172 17.32 -8.09 31.48
C TYR A 172 17.37 -9.36 32.33
N ARG A 173 18.57 -9.86 32.52
CA ARG A 173 18.83 -10.95 33.44
C ARG A 173 19.84 -10.50 34.48
N LEU A 174 19.53 -10.68 35.76
CA LEU A 174 20.44 -10.43 36.85
C LEU A 174 21.38 -11.62 37.05
N PRO A 175 22.67 -11.41 37.32
CA PRO A 175 23.54 -12.48 37.71
C PRO A 175 23.14 -13.07 39.08
N ASN A 176 23.29 -14.37 39.23
CA ASN A 176 23.00 -15.06 40.50
C ASN A 176 24.10 -14.82 41.56
N ALA A 177 25.29 -14.46 41.13
CA ALA A 177 26.42 -14.18 41.99
C ALA A 177 27.39 -13.18 41.32
N PHE A 178 28.18 -12.47 42.13
CA PHE A 178 29.29 -11.66 41.67
C PHE A 178 30.44 -11.80 42.64
N SER A 179 31.69 -11.60 42.15
CA SER A 179 32.91 -11.73 42.90
C SER A 179 33.84 -10.52 42.65
N PRO A 180 33.82 -9.49 43.52
CA PRO A 180 34.56 -8.27 43.29
C PRO A 180 36.05 -8.47 43.64
N ASN A 181 36.74 -9.34 42.92
CA ASN A 181 38.17 -9.70 43.09
C ASN A 181 39.08 -9.06 42.05
N ASN A 182 38.51 -8.25 41.14
CA ASN A 182 39.21 -7.50 40.09
C ASN A 182 39.95 -8.41 39.07
N ASP A 183 39.43 -9.60 38.83
CA ASP A 183 39.94 -10.54 37.80
C ASP A 183 39.35 -10.31 36.41
N GLY A 184 38.44 -9.31 36.26
CA GLY A 184 37.75 -8.99 35.02
C GLY A 184 36.49 -9.84 34.78
N HIS A 185 36.19 -10.80 35.67
CA HIS A 185 35.02 -11.67 35.54
C HIS A 185 34.05 -11.47 36.72
N ASN A 186 32.84 -11.07 36.44
CA ASN A 186 31.79 -10.87 37.46
C ASN A 186 32.16 -9.90 38.60
N ASP A 187 33.10 -9.00 38.39
CA ASP A 187 33.51 -8.00 39.38
C ASP A 187 32.42 -7.00 39.75
N VAL A 188 31.40 -6.83 38.88
CA VAL A 188 30.33 -5.88 39.06
C VAL A 188 29.00 -6.58 38.97
N PHE A 189 28.10 -6.33 39.94
CA PHE A 189 26.73 -6.78 39.86
C PHE A 189 25.93 -5.88 38.91
N LYS A 190 25.76 -6.33 37.66
CA LYS A 190 25.04 -5.60 36.62
C LYS A 190 24.18 -6.56 35.80
N PRO A 191 22.99 -6.10 35.28
CA PRO A 191 22.19 -6.92 34.39
C PRO A 191 22.98 -7.25 33.10
N TYR A 192 22.86 -8.50 32.64
CA TYR A 192 23.43 -8.97 31.38
C TYR A 192 22.77 -10.28 30.93
N PRO A 193 22.37 -10.41 29.67
CA PRO A 193 22.22 -9.35 28.70
C PRO A 193 21.07 -8.41 29.08
N TYR A 194 21.09 -7.19 28.61
CA TYR A 194 19.97 -6.26 28.75
C TYR A 194 19.56 -5.73 27.36
N ARG A 195 18.26 -5.49 27.17
CA ARG A 195 17.69 -5.02 25.92
C ARG A 195 16.64 -3.96 26.22
N PHE A 196 16.68 -2.84 25.51
CA PHE A 196 15.70 -1.74 25.61
C PHE A 196 15.44 -1.23 27.04
N VAL A 197 16.40 -1.38 27.93
CA VAL A 197 16.34 -0.90 29.31
C VAL A 197 17.26 0.32 29.46
N ASP A 198 16.69 1.48 29.80
CA ASP A 198 17.50 2.66 30.11
C ASP A 198 18.29 2.43 31.39
N ARG A 199 19.59 2.69 31.36
CA ARG A 199 20.48 2.60 32.53
C ARG A 199 20.07 3.52 33.67
N LYS A 200 19.28 4.58 33.38
CA LYS A 200 18.78 5.52 34.41
C LYS A 200 17.69 4.90 35.28
N SER A 201 16.96 3.89 34.79
CA SER A 201 15.91 3.20 35.54
C SER A 201 16.43 2.17 36.54
N THR A 202 17.74 1.89 36.55
CA THR A 202 18.38 0.97 37.52
C THR A 202 18.84 1.62 38.82
N ARG A 203 18.55 2.90 39.04
CA ARG A 203 18.75 3.50 40.38
C ARG A 203 17.59 3.11 41.26
N LEU A 204 17.79 2.12 42.12
CA LEU A 204 17.01 1.96 43.32
C LEU A 204 17.16 3.27 44.14
N ASN A 205 16.08 4.00 44.29
CA ASN A 205 16.02 5.08 45.27
C ASN A 205 16.11 4.41 46.66
N SER A 206 17.28 4.50 47.26
CA SER A 206 17.49 4.22 48.70
C SER A 206 16.95 5.37 49.53
#